data_994869f7afea7bdf831e8578b2d333b5
#
_entry.id   994869f7afea7bdf831e8578b2d333b5
#
_cell.length_a   1.000
_cell.length_b   1.000
_cell.length_c   1.000
_cell.angle_alpha   90.00
_cell.angle_beta   90.00
_cell.angle_gamma   90.00
#
_symmetry.space_group_name_H-M   'P 1'
#
loop_
_entity.id
_entity.type
_entity.pdbx_description
1 polymer ?
#
loop_
_entity_poly.entity_id
_entity_poly.type
_entity_poly.pdbx_seq_one_letter_code
_entity_poly.pdbx_strand_id
1 'polypeptide(L)'
;MKKQLFSMAMLMAMSLSASAQQLLPYQNPNLSAEARANDLLSRLTLEEKTKLMMDTSPAIARLGIPQFQWWNEALHGVGRNGFVTVFPITMHMAASWDDALLYKVFTAVSDEARAKAQEAKKSGNIKRYQSLSFWTPNINIFRDPRWGRGQETYGEDPYLTTRMGLAVVNGLQGQTFDGKPMSAPGVLATPSSQAPQYVKLLACAKHFAVHSGPEWNRHSFNVEDLPERDLWETYLPAFKSLVQDGNVAEVMCAYQRIDGAPCCSNARYERQILRDEWGFKGLITSDCGAINDFYVPGRHGTAKTPAEATAQAIGAGTDVECGSVYRSLPEAVKTGMISEEKVNESLKRLLEARFRLGDFDQDEQVAWTQIPSSVIASEPHKKLAEKMAEEGIVLLQNRNNLLPLKSAGMKIVVMGPNANDSIMQWGNYSGYPTSTTTILQGIRKYVKDAKYIPACTLTRNEVSESRFNLLTSADGSKGMKATYWNNAEMKGEPVAT
;
A
#
# COMPACT_ATOMS: atom_id res chain seq x y z
N MET A 1 2.17 -25.07 -67.78
CA MET A 1 2.50 -25.32 -66.35
C MET A 1 3.60 -24.40 -65.78
N LYS A 2 4.69 -24.06 -66.49
CA LYS A 2 5.75 -23.19 -65.91
C LYS A 2 5.35 -21.72 -65.74
N LYS A 3 4.39 -21.17 -66.48
CA LYS A 3 3.89 -19.78 -66.31
C LYS A 3 2.88 -19.60 -65.13
N GLN A 4 2.20 -20.66 -64.76
CA GLN A 4 1.25 -20.58 -63.60
C GLN A 4 1.96 -20.71 -62.24
N LEU A 5 3.10 -21.40 -62.16
CA LEU A 5 3.92 -21.49 -60.97
C LEU A 5 4.65 -20.17 -60.64
N PHE A 6 5.00 -19.36 -61.63
CA PHE A 6 5.63 -18.06 -61.39
C PHE A 6 4.63 -16.99 -60.88
N SER A 7 3.37 -17.05 -61.31
CA SER A 7 2.32 -16.14 -60.80
C SER A 7 1.89 -16.47 -59.37
N MET A 8 1.91 -17.75 -58.98
CA MET A 8 1.57 -18.16 -57.61
C MET A 8 2.69 -17.85 -56.62
N ALA A 9 3.96 -17.92 -57.03
CA ALA A 9 5.10 -17.50 -56.20
C ALA A 9 5.16 -15.97 -55.98
N MET A 10 4.73 -15.19 -56.97
CA MET A 10 4.70 -13.73 -56.87
C MET A 10 3.51 -13.22 -56.05
N LEU A 11 2.38 -13.93 -56.00
CA LEU A 11 1.26 -13.66 -55.08
C LEU A 11 1.54 -14.09 -53.63
N MET A 12 2.34 -15.12 -53.41
CA MET A 12 2.77 -15.52 -52.05
C MET A 12 3.86 -14.61 -51.48
N ALA A 13 4.63 -13.91 -52.29
CA ALA A 13 5.62 -12.95 -51.84
C ALA A 13 5.01 -11.56 -51.46
N MET A 14 3.80 -11.26 -51.91
CA MET A 14 3.10 -10.02 -51.55
C MET A 14 2.24 -10.10 -50.28
N SER A 15 2.06 -11.29 -49.68
CA SER A 15 1.24 -11.46 -48.46
C SER A 15 2.04 -11.52 -47.15
N LEU A 16 3.34 -11.27 -47.17
CA LEU A 16 4.22 -11.28 -45.99
C LEU A 16 4.78 -9.91 -45.59
N SER A 17 4.29 -8.83 -46.18
CA SER A 17 4.44 -7.50 -45.56
C SER A 17 3.32 -7.28 -44.57
N ALA A 18 3.26 -8.10 -43.52
CA ALA A 18 2.72 -7.62 -42.23
C ALA A 18 3.62 -6.43 -41.89
N SER A 19 3.13 -5.21 -42.13
CA SER A 19 3.77 -4.00 -41.63
C SER A 19 3.89 -4.20 -40.13
N ALA A 20 5.08 -4.50 -39.65
CA ALA A 20 5.39 -4.44 -38.23
C ALA A 20 4.96 -3.03 -37.80
N GLN A 21 3.84 -2.92 -37.14
CA GLN A 21 3.31 -1.65 -36.63
C GLN A 21 4.42 -1.08 -35.75
N GLN A 22 5.06 -0.03 -36.20
CA GLN A 22 6.19 0.56 -35.49
C GLN A 22 5.68 0.96 -34.13
N LEU A 23 6.20 0.30 -33.07
CA LEU A 23 5.84 0.61 -31.68
C LEU A 23 6.10 2.09 -31.41
N LEU A 24 5.16 2.74 -30.76
CA LEU A 24 5.40 4.10 -30.26
C LEU A 24 6.50 4.07 -29.20
N PRO A 25 7.28 5.15 -29.02
CA PRO A 25 8.41 5.14 -28.07
C PRO A 25 8.02 4.66 -26.68
N TYR A 26 6.87 5.08 -26.14
CA TYR A 26 6.43 4.63 -24.80
C TYR A 26 6.09 3.12 -24.74
N GLN A 27 5.80 2.49 -25.86
CA GLN A 27 5.49 1.05 -25.96
C GLN A 27 6.76 0.18 -26.10
N ASN A 28 7.92 0.81 -26.33
CA ASN A 28 9.17 0.10 -26.50
C ASN A 28 9.86 -0.18 -25.15
N PRO A 29 9.87 -1.44 -24.65
CA PRO A 29 10.46 -1.78 -23.36
C PRO A 29 11.99 -1.60 -23.30
N ASN A 30 12.67 -1.47 -24.46
CA ASN A 30 14.12 -1.22 -24.51
C ASN A 30 14.51 0.24 -24.26
N LEU A 31 13.54 1.16 -24.21
CA LEU A 31 13.79 2.54 -23.84
C LEU A 31 13.71 2.71 -22.32
N SER A 32 14.42 3.72 -21.79
CA SER A 32 14.36 4.03 -20.37
C SER A 32 12.95 4.45 -19.95
N ALA A 33 12.60 4.20 -18.68
CA ALA A 33 11.32 4.64 -18.11
C ALA A 33 11.10 6.14 -18.33
N GLU A 34 12.15 6.95 -18.20
CA GLU A 34 12.11 8.39 -18.45
C GLU A 34 11.75 8.74 -19.91
N ALA A 35 12.42 8.11 -20.88
CA ALA A 35 12.14 8.36 -22.29
C ALA A 35 10.71 7.94 -22.66
N ARG A 36 10.24 6.81 -22.14
CA ARG A 36 8.86 6.34 -22.29
C ARG A 36 7.84 7.27 -21.66
N ALA A 37 8.13 7.75 -20.45
CA ALA A 37 7.26 8.70 -19.75
C ALA A 37 7.14 10.04 -20.49
N ASN A 38 8.25 10.58 -21.01
CA ASN A 38 8.24 11.82 -21.78
C ASN A 38 7.40 11.69 -23.07
N ASP A 39 7.53 10.59 -23.80
CA ASP A 39 6.75 10.35 -25.01
C ASP A 39 5.25 10.20 -24.68
N LEU A 40 4.90 9.38 -23.67
CA LEU A 40 3.51 9.18 -23.28
C LEU A 40 2.86 10.49 -22.77
N LEU A 41 3.58 11.25 -21.96
CA LEU A 41 3.13 12.53 -21.42
C LEU A 41 2.74 13.52 -22.51
N SER A 42 3.49 13.58 -23.64
CA SER A 42 3.22 14.46 -24.76
C SER A 42 1.93 14.11 -25.53
N ARG A 43 1.39 12.92 -25.30
CA ARG A 43 0.18 12.40 -25.97
C ARG A 43 -1.09 12.56 -25.15
N LEU A 44 -0.97 12.94 -23.87
CA LEU A 44 -2.09 13.06 -22.93
C LEU A 44 -2.72 14.45 -22.98
N THR A 45 -4.06 14.51 -22.96
CA THR A 45 -4.77 15.76 -22.71
C THR A 45 -4.71 16.13 -21.24
N LEU A 46 -4.99 17.39 -20.88
CA LEU A 46 -4.97 17.84 -19.49
C LEU A 46 -5.99 17.05 -18.62
N GLU A 47 -7.15 16.73 -19.16
CA GLU A 47 -8.18 15.93 -18.48
C GLU A 47 -7.71 14.49 -18.23
N GLU A 48 -6.97 13.90 -19.17
CA GLU A 48 -6.39 12.56 -19.01
C GLU A 48 -5.26 12.59 -17.98
N LYS A 49 -4.39 13.61 -18.00
CA LYS A 49 -3.35 13.85 -16.99
C LYS A 49 -3.96 13.89 -15.60
N THR A 50 -5.01 14.70 -15.43
CA THR A 50 -5.75 14.82 -14.17
C THR A 50 -6.24 13.47 -13.64
N LYS A 51 -6.85 12.66 -14.50
CA LYS A 51 -7.38 11.34 -14.11
C LYS A 51 -6.31 10.37 -13.65
N LEU A 52 -5.09 10.46 -14.21
CA LEU A 52 -3.97 9.58 -13.84
C LEU A 52 -3.32 9.94 -12.50
N MET A 53 -3.53 11.17 -11.99
CA MET A 53 -2.91 11.68 -10.76
C MET A 53 -3.75 11.45 -9.49
N MET A 54 -4.87 10.75 -9.58
CA MET A 54 -5.69 10.35 -8.44
C MET A 54 -5.43 8.89 -8.04
N ASP A 55 -5.76 8.52 -6.79
CA ASP A 55 -5.55 7.16 -6.24
C ASP A 55 -6.18 6.05 -7.11
N THR A 56 -7.26 6.37 -7.81
CA THR A 56 -7.87 5.53 -8.82
C THR A 56 -7.60 6.11 -10.21
N SER A 57 -6.62 5.56 -10.90
CA SER A 57 -6.25 5.93 -12.27
C SER A 57 -7.00 5.06 -13.27
N PRO A 58 -7.99 5.58 -14.01
CA PRO A 58 -8.75 4.80 -14.99
C PRO A 58 -7.88 4.42 -16.20
N ALA A 59 -8.32 3.41 -16.94
CA ALA A 59 -7.72 3.09 -18.23
C ALA A 59 -7.94 4.22 -19.24
N ILE A 60 -6.94 4.46 -20.12
CA ILE A 60 -7.06 5.34 -21.28
C ILE A 60 -6.89 4.51 -22.54
N ALA A 61 -8.00 3.96 -23.04
CA ALA A 61 -8.01 2.94 -24.07
C ALA A 61 -7.30 3.39 -25.37
N ARG A 62 -7.44 4.66 -25.79
CA ARG A 62 -6.80 5.16 -27.03
C ARG A 62 -5.26 5.11 -27.00
N LEU A 63 -4.67 5.07 -25.80
CA LEU A 63 -3.22 4.97 -25.58
C LEU A 63 -2.81 3.61 -24.98
N GLY A 64 -3.75 2.68 -24.81
CA GLY A 64 -3.45 1.39 -24.18
C GLY A 64 -2.95 1.51 -22.73
N ILE A 65 -3.27 2.60 -22.03
CA ILE A 65 -2.91 2.77 -20.63
C ILE A 65 -3.85 1.92 -19.78
N PRO A 66 -3.33 0.95 -19.02
CA PRO A 66 -4.17 0.13 -18.15
C PRO A 66 -4.67 0.92 -16.93
N GLN A 67 -5.78 0.46 -16.34
CA GLN A 67 -6.25 0.94 -15.05
C GLN A 67 -5.21 0.64 -13.96
N PHE A 68 -5.05 1.56 -13.01
CA PHE A 68 -4.15 1.40 -11.87
C PHE A 68 -4.78 1.92 -10.58
N GLN A 69 -4.49 1.26 -9.46
CA GLN A 69 -4.92 1.66 -8.13
C GLN A 69 -3.69 1.98 -7.28
N TRP A 70 -3.51 3.24 -6.91
CA TRP A 70 -2.35 3.66 -6.11
C TRP A 70 -2.47 3.21 -4.66
N TRP A 71 -3.69 3.11 -4.12
CA TRP A 71 -3.90 2.72 -2.74
C TRP A 71 -3.94 1.21 -2.55
N ASN A 72 -2.86 0.65 -2.07
CA ASN A 72 -2.77 -0.69 -1.51
C ASN A 72 -2.02 -0.63 -0.18
N GLU A 73 -2.23 -1.62 0.69
CA GLU A 73 -1.66 -1.66 2.03
C GLU A 73 -1.01 -3.01 2.32
N ALA A 74 0.09 -2.99 3.08
CA ALA A 74 0.82 -4.20 3.43
C ALA A 74 1.53 -4.08 4.78
N LEU A 75 0.91 -3.50 5.81
CA LEU A 75 1.55 -3.30 7.11
C LEU A 75 2.04 -4.59 7.76
N HIS A 76 1.32 -5.70 7.58
CA HIS A 76 1.66 -7.02 8.11
C HIS A 76 1.05 -8.16 7.27
N GLY A 77 1.18 -8.08 5.97
CA GLY A 77 0.57 -8.92 4.95
C GLY A 77 -0.25 -8.08 3.99
N VAL A 78 -0.62 -8.61 2.82
CA VAL A 78 -1.41 -7.87 1.83
C VAL A 78 -2.77 -7.48 2.40
N GLY A 79 -3.02 -6.18 2.53
CA GLY A 79 -4.22 -5.65 3.17
C GLY A 79 -5.46 -5.69 2.26
N ARG A 80 -6.61 -6.06 2.83
CA ARG A 80 -7.96 -5.90 2.24
C ARG A 80 -8.14 -6.52 0.84
N ASN A 81 -7.34 -7.52 0.48
CA ASN A 81 -7.37 -8.18 -0.83
C ASN A 81 -7.61 -9.70 -0.73
N GLY A 82 -8.65 -10.08 0.01
CA GLY A 82 -9.05 -11.48 0.15
C GLY A 82 -8.09 -12.32 1.00
N PHE A 83 -8.01 -13.63 0.70
CA PHE A 83 -7.16 -14.55 1.45
C PHE A 83 -5.69 -14.33 1.16
N VAL A 84 -4.89 -14.24 2.24
CA VAL A 84 -3.43 -14.02 2.23
C VAL A 84 -2.83 -14.55 3.54
N THR A 85 -1.50 -14.55 3.65
CA THR A 85 -0.83 -14.70 4.95
C THR A 85 -0.94 -13.39 5.74
N VAL A 86 -1.47 -13.47 6.96
CA VAL A 86 -1.47 -12.36 7.92
C VAL A 86 -0.37 -12.60 8.94
N PHE A 87 0.57 -11.68 8.99
CA PHE A 87 1.69 -11.68 9.94
C PHE A 87 1.28 -10.93 11.23
N PRO A 88 2.07 -11.03 12.31
CA PRO A 88 1.83 -10.21 13.50
C PRO A 88 1.81 -8.71 13.16
N ILE A 89 1.10 -7.92 13.96
CA ILE A 89 1.08 -6.46 13.78
C ILE A 89 2.48 -5.87 13.86
N THR A 90 2.68 -4.74 13.22
CA THR A 90 3.97 -4.07 13.03
C THR A 90 4.76 -3.89 14.33
N MET A 91 4.09 -3.42 15.40
CA MET A 91 4.72 -3.23 16.71
C MET A 91 5.21 -4.55 17.33
N HIS A 92 4.46 -5.65 17.15
CA HIS A 92 4.90 -6.97 17.61
C HIS A 92 6.13 -7.44 16.82
N MET A 93 6.13 -7.25 15.50
CA MET A 93 7.30 -7.58 14.68
C MET A 93 8.54 -6.76 15.07
N ALA A 94 8.36 -5.48 15.41
CA ALA A 94 9.46 -4.63 15.87
C ALA A 94 10.06 -5.10 17.22
N ALA A 95 9.24 -5.69 18.10
CA ALA A 95 9.70 -6.21 19.39
C ALA A 95 10.68 -7.38 19.27
N SER A 96 10.80 -8.01 18.10
CA SER A 96 11.80 -9.06 17.83
C SER A 96 13.23 -8.49 17.69
N TRP A 97 13.40 -7.23 17.30
CA TRP A 97 14.68 -6.62 16.93
C TRP A 97 15.41 -7.35 15.78
N ASP A 98 14.71 -8.23 15.06
CA ASP A 98 15.25 -9.02 13.93
C ASP A 98 14.81 -8.41 12.59
N ASP A 99 15.58 -7.46 12.09
CA ASP A 99 15.36 -6.83 10.79
C ASP A 99 15.59 -7.81 9.63
N ALA A 100 16.46 -8.82 9.81
CA ALA A 100 16.69 -9.84 8.79
C ALA A 100 15.48 -10.79 8.64
N LEU A 101 14.82 -11.15 9.74
CA LEU A 101 13.56 -11.90 9.69
C LEU A 101 12.44 -11.07 9.11
N LEU A 102 12.34 -9.78 9.49
CA LEU A 102 11.37 -8.85 8.95
C LEU A 102 11.51 -8.66 7.43
N TYR A 103 12.75 -8.59 6.93
CA TYR A 103 13.02 -8.57 5.49
C TYR A 103 12.46 -9.81 4.78
N LYS A 104 12.60 -11.01 5.36
CA LYS A 104 12.01 -12.24 4.81
C LYS A 104 10.49 -12.20 4.80
N VAL A 105 9.89 -11.66 5.87
CA VAL A 105 8.43 -11.43 5.95
C VAL A 105 7.97 -10.57 4.80
N PHE A 106 8.60 -9.42 4.57
CA PHE A 106 8.15 -8.50 3.51
C PHE A 106 8.55 -8.95 2.10
N THR A 107 9.54 -9.83 1.96
CA THR A 107 9.78 -10.57 0.72
C THR A 107 8.62 -11.51 0.42
N ALA A 108 8.13 -12.28 1.39
CA ALA A 108 6.95 -13.14 1.24
C ALA A 108 5.67 -12.32 0.96
N VAL A 109 5.47 -11.20 1.65
CA VAL A 109 4.35 -10.28 1.41
C VAL A 109 4.37 -9.77 -0.02
N SER A 110 5.53 -9.38 -0.54
CA SER A 110 5.65 -8.89 -1.90
C SER A 110 5.44 -9.97 -2.97
N ASP A 111 5.77 -11.24 -2.67
CA ASP A 111 5.43 -12.38 -3.54
C ASP A 111 3.91 -12.56 -3.61
N GLU A 112 3.21 -12.56 -2.49
CA GLU A 112 1.75 -12.65 -2.46
C GLU A 112 1.10 -11.45 -3.16
N ALA A 113 1.62 -10.24 -2.97
CA ALA A 113 1.13 -9.03 -3.61
C ALA A 113 1.22 -9.10 -5.13
N ARG A 114 2.34 -9.57 -5.67
CA ARG A 114 2.51 -9.77 -7.12
C ARG A 114 1.55 -10.84 -7.67
N ALA A 115 1.43 -11.98 -6.98
CA ALA A 115 0.49 -13.04 -7.37
C ALA A 115 -0.96 -12.52 -7.37
N LYS A 116 -1.38 -11.77 -6.35
CA LYS A 116 -2.73 -11.15 -6.25
C LYS A 116 -2.97 -10.12 -7.36
N ALA A 117 -1.99 -9.27 -7.66
CA ALA A 117 -2.10 -8.29 -8.74
C ALA A 117 -2.23 -8.97 -10.11
N GLN A 118 -1.53 -10.09 -10.32
CA GLN A 118 -1.64 -10.87 -11.56
C GLN A 118 -3.01 -11.55 -11.69
N GLU A 119 -3.59 -12.05 -10.59
CA GLU A 119 -4.98 -12.54 -10.58
C GLU A 119 -5.97 -11.42 -10.95
N ALA A 120 -5.81 -10.24 -10.36
CA ALA A 120 -6.66 -9.09 -10.66
C ALA A 120 -6.53 -8.64 -12.13
N LYS A 121 -5.30 -8.57 -12.67
CA LYS A 121 -5.04 -8.24 -14.08
C LYS A 121 -5.75 -9.22 -15.03
N LYS A 122 -5.67 -10.52 -14.75
CA LYS A 122 -6.35 -11.57 -15.55
C LYS A 122 -7.87 -11.47 -15.49
N SER A 123 -8.44 -10.94 -14.41
CA SER A 123 -9.89 -10.72 -14.29
C SER A 123 -10.41 -9.56 -15.15
N GLY A 124 -9.53 -8.70 -15.65
CA GLY A 124 -9.86 -7.50 -16.44
C GLY A 124 -10.52 -6.36 -15.63
N ASN A 125 -10.62 -6.49 -14.30
CA ASN A 125 -11.22 -5.47 -13.44
C ASN A 125 -10.40 -5.30 -12.16
N ILE A 126 -9.48 -4.35 -12.18
CA ILE A 126 -8.58 -4.05 -11.05
C ILE A 126 -9.32 -3.14 -10.07
N LYS A 127 -9.62 -3.66 -8.89
CA LYS A 127 -10.27 -2.92 -7.80
C LYS A 127 -9.23 -2.29 -6.87
N ARG A 128 -9.66 -1.42 -5.97
CA ARG A 128 -8.84 -0.89 -4.88
C ARG A 128 -8.17 -2.04 -4.11
N TYR A 129 -6.92 -1.86 -3.70
CA TYR A 129 -6.04 -2.86 -3.07
C TYR A 129 -5.55 -3.99 -3.99
N GLN A 130 -5.64 -3.83 -5.31
CA GLN A 130 -5.28 -4.89 -6.27
C GLN A 130 -4.17 -4.50 -7.25
N SER A 131 -3.42 -3.43 -7.00
CA SER A 131 -2.26 -3.02 -7.81
C SER A 131 -0.93 -3.16 -7.05
N LEU A 132 0.09 -2.42 -7.46
CA LEU A 132 1.49 -2.67 -7.08
C LEU A 132 2.17 -1.50 -6.35
N SER A 133 1.44 -0.42 -6.01
CA SER A 133 1.89 0.63 -5.10
C SER A 133 1.34 0.33 -3.72
N PHE A 134 2.21 0.25 -2.70
CA PHE A 134 1.85 -0.13 -1.34
C PHE A 134 2.25 0.96 -0.36
N TRP A 135 1.26 1.53 0.33
CA TRP A 135 1.47 2.63 1.26
C TRP A 135 1.94 2.12 2.63
N THR A 136 3.12 1.56 2.61
CA THR A 136 3.84 0.86 3.68
C THR A 136 5.34 1.06 3.48
N PRO A 137 6.15 1.31 4.54
CA PRO A 137 5.86 1.23 5.98
C PRO A 137 5.32 2.52 6.62
N ASN A 138 4.64 2.39 7.79
CA ASN A 138 4.39 3.50 8.69
C ASN A 138 5.57 3.65 9.65
N ILE A 139 6.42 4.65 9.42
CA ILE A 139 7.64 4.92 10.20
C ILE A 139 7.51 6.15 11.12
N ASN A 140 6.29 6.52 11.47
CA ASN A 140 6.08 7.55 12.47
C ASN A 140 6.51 7.07 13.85
N ILE A 141 7.09 7.97 14.64
CA ILE A 141 7.53 7.66 16.01
C ILE A 141 6.32 7.60 16.95
N PHE A 142 6.15 6.49 17.66
CA PHE A 142 5.07 6.27 18.60
C PHE A 142 5.37 6.92 19.94
N ARG A 143 5.10 8.22 20.07
CA ARG A 143 5.44 9.03 21.24
C ARG A 143 4.35 9.08 22.32
N ASP A 144 3.11 8.73 21.99
CA ASP A 144 1.97 8.81 22.93
C ASP A 144 1.09 7.55 22.81
N PRO A 145 0.90 6.77 23.88
CA PRO A 145 0.13 5.52 23.86
C PRO A 145 -1.37 5.74 23.57
N ARG A 146 -1.88 6.97 23.64
CA ARG A 146 -3.26 7.30 23.27
C ARG A 146 -3.47 7.40 21.77
N TRP A 147 -2.41 7.42 20.99
CA TRP A 147 -2.53 7.45 19.54
C TRP A 147 -3.05 6.13 19.00
N GLY A 148 -4.26 6.15 18.39
CA GLY A 148 -4.96 4.95 17.93
C GLY A 148 -4.27 4.16 16.82
N ARG A 149 -3.30 4.76 16.10
CA ARG A 149 -2.53 4.12 15.03
C ARG A 149 -1.14 3.65 15.46
N GLY A 150 -0.82 3.72 16.75
CA GLY A 150 0.48 3.26 17.26
C GLY A 150 0.82 1.81 16.88
N GLN A 151 -0.18 0.92 16.80
CA GLN A 151 -0.01 -0.47 16.37
C GLN A 151 0.55 -0.64 14.95
N GLU A 152 0.45 0.39 14.11
CA GLU A 152 0.95 0.38 12.73
C GLU A 152 2.45 0.69 12.65
N THR A 153 3.08 1.09 13.76
CA THR A 153 4.45 1.62 13.82
C THR A 153 5.44 0.63 14.41
N TYR A 154 6.73 0.97 14.37
CA TYR A 154 7.83 0.18 14.91
C TYR A 154 8.27 0.62 16.31
N GLY A 155 7.46 1.49 16.98
CA GLY A 155 7.72 1.96 18.33
C GLY A 155 8.26 3.39 18.40
N GLU A 156 8.96 3.70 19.50
CA GLU A 156 9.40 5.06 19.83
C GLU A 156 10.85 5.37 19.44
N ASP A 157 11.65 4.34 19.15
CA ASP A 157 13.07 4.49 18.86
C ASP A 157 13.32 4.79 17.37
N PRO A 158 14.00 5.91 17.02
CA PRO A 158 14.24 6.28 15.63
C PRO A 158 15.20 5.32 14.90
N TYR A 159 16.16 4.73 15.62
CA TYR A 159 17.11 3.80 15.01
C TYR A 159 16.46 2.44 14.70
N LEU A 160 15.71 1.87 15.66
CA LEU A 160 14.93 0.65 15.41
C LEU A 160 13.95 0.84 14.25
N THR A 161 13.21 1.96 14.27
CA THR A 161 12.27 2.31 13.19
C THR A 161 12.98 2.40 11.84
N THR A 162 14.18 2.97 11.80
CA THR A 162 15.01 3.03 10.58
C THR A 162 15.39 1.64 10.09
N ARG A 163 15.93 0.77 10.96
CA ARG A 163 16.34 -0.57 10.60
C ARG A 163 15.20 -1.43 10.09
N MET A 164 14.08 -1.41 10.82
CA MET A 164 12.87 -2.13 10.44
C MET A 164 12.26 -1.57 9.14
N GLY A 165 12.20 -0.24 9.00
CA GLY A 165 11.73 0.41 7.80
C GLY A 165 12.53 0.05 6.54
N LEU A 166 13.86 0.01 6.63
CA LEU A 166 14.73 -0.44 5.54
C LEU A 166 14.46 -1.89 5.14
N ALA A 167 14.33 -2.79 6.13
CA ALA A 167 14.00 -4.19 5.87
C ALA A 167 12.68 -4.34 5.11
N VAL A 168 11.67 -3.56 5.48
CA VAL A 168 10.37 -3.52 4.80
C VAL A 168 10.49 -3.02 3.36
N VAL A 169 11.12 -1.87 3.16
CA VAL A 169 11.29 -1.27 1.82
C VAL A 169 12.04 -2.24 0.90
N ASN A 170 13.17 -2.79 1.37
CA ASN A 170 13.99 -3.70 0.58
C ASN A 170 13.23 -4.99 0.21
N GLY A 171 12.49 -5.57 1.16
CA GLY A 171 11.65 -6.75 0.89
C GLY A 171 10.51 -6.49 -0.09
N LEU A 172 9.82 -5.35 0.06
CA LEU A 172 8.72 -4.98 -0.83
C LEU A 172 9.21 -4.66 -2.25
N GLN A 173 10.28 -3.88 -2.38
CA GLN A 173 10.75 -3.42 -3.68
C GLN A 173 11.57 -4.46 -4.47
N GLY A 174 11.82 -5.64 -3.90
CA GLY A 174 12.64 -6.68 -4.53
C GLY A 174 14.11 -6.30 -4.55
N GLN A 175 14.60 -5.74 -3.47
CA GLN A 175 16.01 -5.48 -3.23
C GLN A 175 16.59 -6.56 -2.31
N THR A 176 17.90 -6.72 -2.31
CA THR A 176 18.59 -7.55 -1.30
C THR A 176 18.49 -6.88 0.08
N PHE A 177 18.83 -7.61 1.14
CA PHE A 177 18.79 -7.04 2.49
C PHE A 177 19.66 -5.79 2.65
N ASP A 178 20.76 -5.69 1.89
CA ASP A 178 21.66 -4.54 1.84
C ASP A 178 21.26 -3.47 0.77
N GLY A 179 20.04 -3.53 0.26
CA GLY A 179 19.47 -2.50 -0.61
C GLY A 179 19.85 -2.57 -2.09
N LYS A 180 20.48 -3.67 -2.55
CA LYS A 180 20.79 -3.84 -3.98
C LYS A 180 19.62 -4.46 -4.74
N PRO A 181 19.38 -4.07 -5.99
CA PRO A 181 18.35 -4.70 -6.82
C PRO A 181 18.56 -6.21 -6.96
N MET A 182 17.47 -6.98 -6.84
CA MET A 182 17.50 -8.43 -7.07
C MET A 182 16.95 -8.77 -8.47
N SER A 183 17.54 -9.81 -9.08
CA SER A 183 16.89 -10.51 -10.18
C SER A 183 15.73 -11.35 -9.64
N ALA A 184 14.60 -11.38 -10.34
CA ALA A 184 13.46 -12.19 -9.93
C ALA A 184 13.83 -13.67 -9.80
N PRO A 185 13.36 -14.41 -8.79
CA PRO A 185 13.60 -15.83 -8.66
C PRO A 185 13.05 -16.61 -9.86
N GLY A 186 13.85 -17.53 -10.40
CA GLY A 186 13.42 -18.47 -11.45
C GLY A 186 13.63 -18.02 -12.89
N VAL A 187 14.16 -16.84 -13.13
CA VAL A 187 14.55 -16.44 -14.50
C VAL A 187 15.99 -16.85 -14.76
N LEU A 188 16.19 -17.95 -15.49
CA LEU A 188 17.46 -18.36 -16.09
C LEU A 188 17.83 -17.45 -17.29
N ALA A 189 17.46 -16.21 -17.29
CA ALA A 189 17.95 -15.24 -18.26
C ALA A 189 19.25 -14.68 -17.73
N THR A 190 20.34 -14.97 -18.38
CA THR A 190 21.55 -14.14 -18.32
C THR A 190 21.11 -12.70 -18.53
N PRO A 191 21.33 -11.80 -17.56
CA PRO A 191 20.96 -10.40 -17.76
C PRO A 191 21.75 -9.90 -18.96
N SER A 192 21.08 -9.64 -20.08
CA SER A 192 21.68 -8.72 -21.03
C SER A 192 21.78 -7.40 -20.28
N SER A 193 22.92 -6.75 -20.33
CA SER A 193 23.19 -5.46 -19.71
C SER A 193 22.25 -4.32 -20.18
N GLN A 194 21.23 -4.62 -20.95
CA GLN A 194 20.25 -3.74 -21.57
C GLN A 194 18.79 -4.08 -21.22
N ALA A 195 18.50 -5.17 -20.47
CA ALA A 195 17.13 -5.47 -20.09
C ALA A 195 16.66 -4.48 -19.00
N PRO A 196 15.45 -3.89 -19.11
CA PRO A 196 14.92 -3.01 -18.07
C PRO A 196 14.80 -3.78 -16.76
N GLN A 197 15.37 -3.22 -15.69
CA GLN A 197 15.26 -3.81 -14.38
C GLN A 197 13.95 -3.34 -13.73
N TYR A 198 12.96 -4.24 -13.66
CA TYR A 198 11.67 -3.93 -13.06
C TYR A 198 11.72 -4.01 -11.54
N VAL A 199 11.06 -3.05 -10.90
CA VAL A 199 10.84 -3.03 -9.45
C VAL A 199 9.72 -4.01 -9.10
N LYS A 200 9.84 -4.72 -7.96
CA LYS A 200 8.83 -5.70 -7.56
C LYS A 200 7.54 -5.01 -7.11
N LEU A 201 7.61 -4.06 -6.19
CA LEU A 201 6.50 -3.20 -5.75
C LEU A 201 7.02 -1.78 -5.54
N LEU A 202 6.12 -0.81 -5.44
CA LEU A 202 6.45 0.51 -4.90
C LEU A 202 6.12 0.51 -3.41
N ALA A 203 7.12 0.74 -2.56
CA ALA A 203 6.93 0.96 -1.12
C ALA A 203 6.78 2.46 -0.85
N CYS A 204 6.03 2.82 0.18
CA CYS A 204 5.73 4.21 0.54
C CYS A 204 6.00 4.47 2.02
N ALA A 205 6.98 5.32 2.32
CA ALA A 205 7.26 5.77 3.68
C ALA A 205 6.19 6.77 4.14
N LYS A 206 5.51 6.49 5.26
CA LYS A 206 4.42 7.34 5.77
C LYS A 206 4.48 7.56 7.26
N HIS A 207 3.92 8.64 7.75
CA HIS A 207 3.35 9.83 7.10
C HIS A 207 4.30 11.00 7.32
N PHE A 208 4.76 11.62 6.27
CA PHE A 208 5.79 12.66 6.28
C PHE A 208 5.17 14.04 6.55
N ALA A 209 5.47 14.75 7.67
CA ALA A 209 6.33 14.30 8.75
C ALA A 209 5.68 14.61 10.11
N VAL A 210 6.32 14.13 11.19
CA VAL A 210 5.92 14.45 12.59
C VAL A 210 4.49 14.01 12.94
N HIS A 211 3.94 13.00 12.28
CA HIS A 211 2.59 12.49 12.53
C HIS A 211 2.59 11.39 13.59
N SER A 212 1.97 11.64 14.75
CA SER A 212 1.75 10.65 15.84
C SER A 212 0.58 11.05 16.73
N GLY A 213 -0.52 11.43 16.11
CA GLY A 213 -1.73 11.92 16.81
C GLY A 213 -1.68 13.41 17.11
N PRO A 214 -2.70 13.95 17.77
CA PRO A 214 -3.91 13.23 18.19
C PRO A 214 -4.86 12.90 17.02
N GLU A 215 -5.55 11.74 17.09
CA GLU A 215 -6.43 11.29 16.00
C GLU A 215 -7.72 12.09 15.89
N TRP A 216 -8.27 12.56 17.02
CA TRP A 216 -9.57 13.26 17.07
C TRP A 216 -9.57 14.59 16.33
N ASN A 217 -8.42 15.23 16.14
CA ASN A 217 -8.30 16.50 15.42
C ASN A 217 -7.21 16.49 14.32
N ARG A 218 -6.79 15.33 13.86
CA ARG A 218 -5.71 15.19 12.85
C ARG A 218 -5.91 16.06 11.60
N HIS A 219 -7.17 16.34 11.24
CA HIS A 219 -7.55 17.16 10.09
C HIS A 219 -7.46 18.67 10.31
N SER A 220 -7.14 19.12 11.52
CA SER A 220 -7.00 20.54 11.86
C SER A 220 -5.76 20.83 12.72
N PHE A 221 -5.09 19.77 13.16
CA PHE A 221 -3.92 19.90 14.04
C PHE A 221 -2.78 20.67 13.35
N ASN A 222 -2.10 21.52 14.13
CA ASN A 222 -0.90 22.22 13.70
C ASN A 222 0.22 21.93 14.70
N VAL A 223 1.34 21.44 14.21
CA VAL A 223 2.56 21.30 15.02
C VAL A 223 3.23 22.67 15.02
N GLU A 224 3.37 23.25 16.19
CA GLU A 224 3.98 24.57 16.41
C GLU A 224 5.19 24.43 17.33
N ASP A 225 6.17 25.29 17.15
CA ASP A 225 7.37 25.38 18.01
C ASP A 225 8.12 24.06 18.19
N LEU A 226 8.14 23.20 17.15
CA LEU A 226 8.93 21.97 17.19
C LEU A 226 10.42 22.32 17.16
N PRO A 227 11.20 21.93 18.22
CA PRO A 227 12.63 22.14 18.24
C PRO A 227 13.30 21.49 17.03
N GLU A 228 14.17 22.21 16.33
CA GLU A 228 14.93 21.66 15.18
C GLU A 228 15.69 20.38 15.56
N ARG A 229 16.22 20.30 16.77
CA ARG A 229 16.88 19.11 17.27
C ARG A 229 15.95 17.90 17.25
N ASP A 230 14.72 18.03 17.77
CA ASP A 230 13.74 16.94 17.81
C ASP A 230 13.32 16.54 16.40
N LEU A 231 13.16 17.53 15.49
CA LEU A 231 12.87 17.25 14.09
C LEU A 231 13.96 16.36 13.47
N TRP A 232 15.24 16.76 13.61
CA TRP A 232 16.35 16.10 12.92
C TRP A 232 16.87 14.84 13.63
N GLU A 233 16.71 14.72 14.94
CA GLU A 233 17.19 13.55 15.69
C GLU A 233 16.11 12.50 15.95
N THR A 234 14.83 12.87 15.89
CA THR A 234 13.71 11.95 16.21
C THR A 234 12.81 11.67 15.01
N TYR A 235 12.29 12.71 14.35
CA TYR A 235 11.21 12.51 13.37
C TYR A 235 11.68 12.26 11.95
N LEU A 236 12.81 12.81 11.54
CA LEU A 236 13.30 12.71 10.16
C LEU A 236 14.28 11.55 9.89
N PRO A 237 15.02 10.97 10.85
CA PRO A 237 16.08 10.00 10.56
C PRO A 237 15.60 8.79 9.75
N ALA A 238 14.46 8.18 10.13
CA ALA A 238 13.94 7.04 9.41
C ALA A 238 13.55 7.40 7.97
N PHE A 239 12.88 8.53 7.74
CA PHE A 239 12.54 8.98 6.39
C PHE A 239 13.80 9.22 5.54
N LYS A 240 14.81 9.89 6.11
CA LYS A 240 16.08 10.13 5.42
C LYS A 240 16.72 8.82 4.95
N SER A 241 16.87 7.86 5.84
CA SER A 241 17.49 6.57 5.50
C SER A 241 16.66 5.78 4.49
N LEU A 242 15.32 5.76 4.61
CA LEU A 242 14.49 5.08 3.62
C LEU A 242 14.61 5.71 2.22
N VAL A 243 14.83 7.03 2.15
CA VAL A 243 15.09 7.74 0.89
C VAL A 243 16.49 7.44 0.36
N GLN A 244 17.53 7.62 1.19
CA GLN A 244 18.91 7.59 0.72
C GLN A 244 19.50 6.19 0.63
N ASP A 245 19.20 5.33 1.60
CA ASP A 245 19.73 3.97 1.67
C ASP A 245 18.78 2.93 1.10
N GLY A 246 17.44 3.11 1.31
CA GLY A 246 16.40 2.20 0.85
C GLY A 246 15.87 2.49 -0.55
N ASN A 247 16.17 3.66 -1.13
CA ASN A 247 15.59 4.10 -2.40
C ASN A 247 14.06 3.92 -2.45
N VAL A 248 13.37 4.28 -1.36
CA VAL A 248 11.92 4.14 -1.27
C VAL A 248 11.22 4.85 -2.43
N ALA A 249 10.28 4.17 -3.08
CA ALA A 249 9.65 4.67 -4.30
C ALA A 249 8.66 5.81 -4.05
N GLU A 250 8.02 5.81 -2.89
CA GLU A 250 7.00 6.80 -2.53
C GLU A 250 7.18 7.31 -1.11
N VAL A 251 6.73 8.55 -0.88
CA VAL A 251 6.59 9.15 0.45
C VAL A 251 5.19 9.74 0.55
N MET A 252 4.47 9.46 1.64
CA MET A 252 3.14 10.02 1.86
C MET A 252 3.19 11.19 2.81
N CYS A 253 2.68 12.35 2.38
CA CYS A 253 2.54 13.52 3.25
C CYS A 253 1.37 13.33 4.24
N ALA A 254 1.55 13.84 5.45
CA ALA A 254 0.62 13.65 6.56
C ALA A 254 -0.57 14.62 6.51
N TYR A 255 -1.61 14.33 7.35
CA TYR A 255 -2.81 15.16 7.44
C TYR A 255 -2.57 16.55 8.00
N GLN A 256 -1.75 16.66 9.07
CA GLN A 256 -1.64 17.89 9.85
C GLN A 256 -0.83 18.99 9.15
N ARG A 257 -0.83 20.16 9.79
CA ARG A 257 0.06 21.25 9.45
C ARG A 257 1.34 21.19 10.29
N ILE A 258 2.39 21.81 9.79
CA ILE A 258 3.60 22.16 10.54
C ILE A 258 3.89 23.64 10.28
N ASP A 259 3.99 24.41 11.34
CA ASP A 259 4.17 25.87 11.31
C ASP A 259 3.16 26.57 10.38
N GLY A 260 1.91 26.14 10.48
CA GLY A 260 0.77 26.67 9.71
C GLY A 260 0.61 26.12 8.30
N ALA A 261 1.62 25.48 7.69
CA ALA A 261 1.54 24.91 6.35
C ALA A 261 1.12 23.43 6.41
N PRO A 262 0.09 23.01 5.62
CA PRO A 262 -0.29 21.59 5.50
C PRO A 262 0.90 20.76 5.01
N CYS A 263 1.11 19.57 5.57
CA CYS A 263 2.22 18.70 5.14
C CYS A 263 2.20 18.43 3.63
N CYS A 264 1.01 18.26 3.02
CA CYS A 264 0.85 18.03 1.58
C CYS A 264 0.92 19.31 0.73
N SER A 265 1.40 20.42 1.27
CA SER A 265 1.76 21.64 0.55
C SER A 265 2.90 22.39 1.22
N ASN A 266 3.68 21.70 2.07
CA ASN A 266 4.79 22.32 2.77
C ASN A 266 6.08 22.23 1.95
N ALA A 267 6.42 23.32 1.27
CA ALA A 267 7.59 23.38 0.39
C ALA A 267 8.93 23.13 1.12
N ARG A 268 9.04 23.46 2.42
CA ARG A 268 10.23 23.12 3.22
C ARG A 268 10.43 21.61 3.29
N TYR A 269 9.36 20.86 3.59
CA TYR A 269 9.46 19.41 3.75
C TYR A 269 9.49 18.67 2.42
N GLU A 270 8.58 18.97 1.50
CA GLU A 270 8.45 18.21 0.25
C GLU A 270 9.53 18.56 -0.78
N ARG A 271 9.90 19.86 -0.88
CA ARG A 271 10.87 20.30 -1.87
C ARG A 271 12.26 20.40 -1.28
N GLN A 272 12.48 21.30 -0.31
CA GLN A 272 13.81 21.56 0.21
C GLN A 272 14.41 20.31 0.86
N ILE A 273 13.77 19.73 1.87
CA ILE A 273 14.33 18.60 2.61
C ILE A 273 14.30 17.33 1.76
N LEU A 274 13.12 16.93 1.29
CA LEU A 274 12.95 15.61 0.66
C LEU A 274 13.63 15.55 -0.72
N ARG A 275 13.39 16.54 -1.61
CA ARG A 275 13.91 16.49 -2.97
C ARG A 275 15.31 17.09 -3.11
N ASP A 276 15.55 18.31 -2.55
CA ASP A 276 16.79 19.03 -2.81
C ASP A 276 17.93 18.51 -1.92
N GLU A 277 17.70 18.34 -0.60
CA GLU A 277 18.74 17.91 0.33
C GLU A 277 18.95 16.38 0.31
N TRP A 278 17.87 15.58 0.30
CA TRP A 278 17.98 14.13 0.32
C TRP A 278 18.01 13.48 -1.07
N GLY A 279 17.71 14.23 -2.11
CA GLY A 279 17.76 13.77 -3.50
C GLY A 279 16.63 12.84 -3.90
N PHE A 280 15.48 12.86 -3.22
CA PHE A 280 14.35 12.01 -3.50
C PHE A 280 13.83 12.19 -4.93
N LYS A 281 13.76 11.09 -5.70
CA LYS A 281 13.29 11.07 -7.10
C LYS A 281 11.93 10.40 -7.27
N GLY A 282 11.40 9.80 -6.19
CA GLY A 282 10.13 9.07 -6.22
C GLY A 282 8.91 9.98 -6.15
N LEU A 283 7.77 9.36 -5.87
CA LEU A 283 6.46 9.99 -5.78
C LEU A 283 6.18 10.54 -4.38
N ILE A 284 5.50 11.69 -4.32
CA ILE A 284 4.84 12.14 -3.10
C ILE A 284 3.34 11.93 -3.28
N THR A 285 2.73 11.14 -2.39
CA THR A 285 1.28 10.89 -2.37
C THR A 285 0.65 11.56 -1.16
N SER A 286 -0.57 12.07 -1.30
CA SER A 286 -1.30 12.59 -0.15
C SER A 286 -1.92 11.48 0.67
N ASP A 287 -2.04 11.68 2.00
CA ASP A 287 -2.97 10.86 2.78
C ASP A 287 -4.42 11.13 2.33
N CYS A 288 -5.32 10.16 2.54
CA CYS A 288 -6.65 10.19 1.94
C CYS A 288 -7.51 11.34 2.47
N GLY A 289 -7.86 12.26 1.57
CA GLY A 289 -8.62 13.45 1.90
C GLY A 289 -7.79 14.57 2.54
N ALA A 290 -6.47 14.46 2.65
CA ALA A 290 -5.62 15.49 3.27
C ALA A 290 -5.66 16.82 2.51
N ILE A 291 -5.78 16.81 1.18
CA ILE A 291 -5.88 18.04 0.38
C ILE A 291 -7.26 18.71 0.56
N ASN A 292 -8.31 17.95 0.87
CA ASN A 292 -9.61 18.54 1.24
C ASN A 292 -9.50 19.44 2.48
N ASP A 293 -8.58 19.13 3.40
CA ASP A 293 -8.42 19.88 4.63
C ASP A 293 -7.97 21.33 4.41
N PHE A 294 -7.38 21.62 3.25
CA PHE A 294 -6.91 22.97 2.93
C PHE A 294 -8.05 23.98 2.85
N TYR A 295 -9.23 23.58 2.35
CA TYR A 295 -10.35 24.49 2.09
C TYR A 295 -11.64 24.15 2.85
N VAL A 296 -11.74 22.97 3.45
CA VAL A 296 -12.95 22.60 4.21
C VAL A 296 -13.04 23.46 5.49
N PRO A 297 -14.19 24.09 5.78
CA PRO A 297 -14.38 24.91 6.96
C PRO A 297 -14.04 24.17 8.27
N GLY A 298 -13.34 24.85 9.16
CA GLY A 298 -12.93 24.29 10.48
C GLY A 298 -11.69 23.37 10.44
N ARG A 299 -11.04 23.24 9.26
CA ARG A 299 -9.79 22.50 9.08
C ARG A 299 -8.60 23.44 8.89
N HIS A 300 -7.83 23.34 7.83
CA HIS A 300 -6.59 24.12 7.67
C HIS A 300 -6.83 25.59 7.30
N GLY A 301 -7.78 25.87 6.40
CA GLY A 301 -8.09 27.23 5.98
C GLY A 301 -7.01 27.90 5.13
N THR A 302 -6.13 27.13 4.48
CA THR A 302 -5.03 27.64 3.64
C THR A 302 -5.44 27.90 2.20
N ALA A 303 -6.55 27.33 1.74
CA ALA A 303 -7.15 27.55 0.44
C ALA A 303 -8.63 27.92 0.59
N LYS A 304 -9.21 28.60 -0.41
CA LYS A 304 -10.63 28.97 -0.47
C LYS A 304 -11.43 28.00 -1.34
N THR A 305 -10.78 27.40 -2.32
CA THR A 305 -11.41 26.55 -3.34
C THR A 305 -10.62 25.26 -3.55
N PRO A 306 -11.26 24.21 -4.11
CA PRO A 306 -10.56 23.01 -4.54
C PRO A 306 -9.43 23.29 -5.55
N ALA A 307 -9.59 24.26 -6.45
CA ALA A 307 -8.58 24.62 -7.44
C ALA A 307 -7.34 25.27 -6.78
N GLU A 308 -7.53 26.15 -5.79
CA GLU A 308 -6.43 26.70 -4.99
C GLU A 308 -5.70 25.59 -4.21
N ALA A 309 -6.46 24.67 -3.58
CA ALA A 309 -5.86 23.55 -2.83
C ALA A 309 -5.03 22.65 -3.75
N THR A 310 -5.53 22.33 -4.96
CA THR A 310 -4.81 21.58 -5.98
C THR A 310 -3.50 22.28 -6.38
N ALA A 311 -3.56 23.59 -6.65
CA ALA A 311 -2.40 24.38 -7.03
C ALA A 311 -1.34 24.42 -5.92
N GLN A 312 -1.75 24.55 -4.65
CA GLN A 312 -0.84 24.51 -3.50
C GLN A 312 -0.14 23.17 -3.37
N ALA A 313 -0.89 22.07 -3.46
CA ALA A 313 -0.37 20.70 -3.30
C ALA A 313 0.65 20.35 -4.40
N ILE A 314 0.28 20.48 -5.69
CA ILE A 314 1.18 20.20 -6.82
C ILE A 314 2.36 21.19 -6.82
N GLY A 315 2.10 22.46 -6.49
CA GLY A 315 3.13 23.49 -6.41
C GLY A 315 4.22 23.16 -5.39
N ALA A 316 3.89 22.53 -4.28
CA ALA A 316 4.84 22.07 -3.27
C ALA A 316 5.54 20.75 -3.64
N GLY A 317 4.88 19.85 -4.36
CA GLY A 317 5.49 18.59 -4.78
C GLY A 317 4.63 17.33 -4.64
N THR A 318 3.39 17.44 -4.13
CA THR A 318 2.47 16.28 -4.01
C THR A 318 2.02 15.83 -5.40
N ASP A 319 2.36 14.59 -5.77
CA ASP A 319 2.18 14.06 -7.13
C ASP A 319 0.87 13.29 -7.29
N VAL A 320 0.47 12.49 -6.31
CA VAL A 320 -0.74 11.64 -6.31
C VAL A 320 -1.68 12.09 -5.21
N GLU A 321 -2.95 12.26 -5.56
CA GLU A 321 -3.97 12.52 -4.55
C GLU A 321 -4.76 11.26 -4.21
N CYS A 322 -4.85 10.93 -2.92
CA CYS A 322 -5.89 10.05 -2.41
C CYS A 322 -7.16 10.87 -2.12
N GLY A 323 -8.01 10.99 -3.11
CA GLY A 323 -9.20 11.82 -3.01
C GLY A 323 -9.81 12.21 -4.36
N SER A 324 -10.38 13.41 -4.41
CA SER A 324 -11.04 13.91 -5.62
C SER A 324 -10.81 15.40 -5.91
N VAL A 325 -9.94 16.06 -5.15
CA VAL A 325 -9.69 17.53 -5.30
C VAL A 325 -8.94 17.81 -6.59
N TYR A 326 -8.05 16.91 -7.02
CA TYR A 326 -7.32 17.02 -8.30
C TYR A 326 -8.24 17.03 -9.53
N ARG A 327 -9.53 16.70 -9.41
CA ARG A 327 -10.50 16.96 -10.46
C ARG A 327 -10.61 18.44 -10.83
N SER A 328 -10.22 19.35 -9.92
CA SER A 328 -10.15 20.79 -10.15
C SER A 328 -8.86 21.25 -10.84
N LEU A 329 -7.95 20.32 -11.19
CA LEU A 329 -6.69 20.63 -11.85
C LEU A 329 -6.87 21.38 -13.20
N PRO A 330 -7.82 20.99 -14.09
CA PRO A 330 -8.04 21.74 -15.32
C PRO A 330 -8.45 23.19 -15.08
N GLU A 331 -9.23 23.47 -14.03
CA GLU A 331 -9.59 24.82 -13.61
C GLU A 331 -8.37 25.58 -13.10
N ALA A 332 -7.56 24.98 -12.22
CA ALA A 332 -6.36 25.59 -11.67
C ALA A 332 -5.36 26.00 -12.77
N VAL A 333 -5.18 25.16 -13.79
CA VAL A 333 -4.33 25.47 -14.96
C VAL A 333 -4.95 26.58 -15.82
N LYS A 334 -6.24 26.47 -16.16
CA LYS A 334 -6.94 27.45 -17.00
C LYS A 334 -6.95 28.85 -16.39
N THR A 335 -7.05 28.96 -15.08
CA THR A 335 -7.05 30.23 -14.35
C THR A 335 -5.63 30.73 -14.01
N GLY A 336 -4.58 30.01 -14.40
CA GLY A 336 -3.19 30.38 -14.17
C GLY A 336 -2.69 30.24 -12.72
N MET A 337 -3.43 29.51 -11.87
CA MET A 337 -2.99 29.21 -10.49
C MET A 337 -1.78 28.29 -10.46
N ILE A 338 -1.66 27.41 -11.45
CA ILE A 338 -0.49 26.53 -11.66
C ILE A 338 -0.26 26.38 -13.17
N SER A 339 0.99 26.18 -13.56
CA SER A 339 1.31 25.93 -14.97
C SER A 339 1.15 24.43 -15.32
N GLU A 340 0.86 24.13 -16.60
CA GLU A 340 0.79 22.76 -17.07
C GLU A 340 2.16 22.04 -16.97
N GLU A 341 3.29 22.78 -17.03
CA GLU A 341 4.62 22.23 -16.84
C GLU A 341 4.78 21.61 -15.45
N LYS A 342 4.22 22.24 -14.40
CA LYS A 342 4.24 21.68 -13.04
C LYS A 342 3.41 20.40 -12.93
N VAL A 343 2.28 20.35 -13.62
CA VAL A 343 1.47 19.12 -13.75
C VAL A 343 2.28 18.04 -14.45
N ASN A 344 2.96 18.39 -15.54
CA ASN A 344 3.80 17.46 -16.30
C ASN A 344 4.98 16.92 -15.48
N GLU A 345 5.62 17.73 -14.66
CA GLU A 345 6.68 17.29 -13.73
C GLU A 345 6.19 16.21 -12.78
N SER A 346 5.01 16.39 -12.18
CA SER A 346 4.38 15.43 -11.29
C SER A 346 3.97 14.16 -12.02
N LEU A 347 3.21 14.28 -13.11
CA LEU A 347 2.73 13.12 -13.87
C LEU A 347 3.87 12.31 -14.49
N LYS A 348 4.97 12.95 -14.91
CA LYS A 348 6.16 12.24 -15.40
C LYS A 348 6.66 11.22 -14.37
N ARG A 349 6.74 11.60 -13.10
CA ARG A 349 7.16 10.69 -12.01
C ARG A 349 6.22 9.49 -11.87
N LEU A 350 4.90 9.70 -11.96
CA LEU A 350 3.92 8.61 -11.93
C LEU A 350 4.10 7.64 -13.09
N LEU A 351 4.27 8.16 -14.29
CA LEU A 351 4.47 7.34 -15.48
C LEU A 351 5.78 6.54 -15.40
N GLU A 352 6.87 7.17 -14.97
CA GLU A 352 8.14 6.48 -14.74
C GLU A 352 8.02 5.34 -13.72
N ALA A 353 7.31 5.56 -12.62
CA ALA A 353 7.07 4.53 -11.60
C ALA A 353 6.29 3.34 -12.18
N ARG A 354 5.23 3.59 -12.96
CA ARG A 354 4.46 2.54 -13.63
C ARG A 354 5.27 1.79 -14.68
N PHE A 355 6.12 2.49 -15.46
CA PHE A 355 7.04 1.82 -16.40
C PHE A 355 8.05 0.94 -15.66
N ARG A 356 8.60 1.39 -14.52
CA ARG A 356 9.49 0.58 -13.69
C ARG A 356 8.81 -0.64 -13.07
N LEU A 357 7.50 -0.63 -12.84
CA LEU A 357 6.73 -1.81 -12.41
C LEU A 357 6.51 -2.83 -13.54
N GLY A 358 6.70 -2.45 -14.78
CA GLY A 358 6.35 -3.25 -15.96
C GLY A 358 4.85 -3.24 -16.27
N ASP A 359 4.12 -2.24 -15.81
CA ASP A 359 2.66 -2.17 -15.92
C ASP A 359 2.17 -2.03 -17.39
N PHE A 360 3.03 -1.54 -18.28
CA PHE A 360 2.78 -1.37 -19.72
C PHE A 360 3.38 -2.48 -20.59
N ASP A 361 4.10 -3.41 -19.99
CA ASP A 361 4.86 -4.40 -20.71
C ASP A 361 4.19 -5.77 -20.69
N GLN A 362 4.58 -6.65 -21.60
CA GLN A 362 4.03 -8.01 -21.66
C GLN A 362 4.51 -8.81 -20.44
N ASP A 363 3.63 -9.67 -19.91
CA ASP A 363 3.91 -10.43 -18.70
C ASP A 363 5.19 -11.27 -18.77
N GLU A 364 5.51 -11.78 -19.97
CA GLU A 364 6.71 -12.58 -20.22
C GLU A 364 8.02 -11.78 -20.10
N GLN A 365 7.95 -10.46 -20.24
CA GLN A 365 9.09 -9.55 -20.11
C GLN A 365 9.33 -9.10 -18.68
N VAL A 366 8.33 -9.23 -17.81
CA VAL A 366 8.38 -8.81 -16.41
C VAL A 366 8.55 -10.04 -15.52
N ALA A 367 9.77 -10.31 -15.07
CA ALA A 367 10.06 -11.50 -14.29
C ALA A 367 9.19 -11.68 -13.04
N TRP A 368 8.76 -10.60 -12.41
CA TRP A 368 7.90 -10.62 -11.22
C TRP A 368 6.47 -11.10 -11.48
N THR A 369 6.01 -11.12 -12.73
CA THR A 369 4.69 -11.67 -13.09
C THR A 369 4.68 -13.20 -13.13
N GLN A 370 5.85 -13.84 -13.10
CA GLN A 370 5.99 -15.29 -13.09
C GLN A 370 5.81 -15.92 -11.70
N ILE A 371 5.63 -15.11 -10.65
CA ILE A 371 5.35 -15.60 -9.29
C ILE A 371 3.98 -16.30 -9.30
N PRO A 372 3.91 -17.60 -8.95
CA PRO A 372 2.67 -18.36 -9.06
C PRO A 372 1.69 -18.04 -7.93
N SER A 373 0.38 -18.15 -8.20
CA SER A 373 -0.66 -17.96 -7.17
C SER A 373 -0.56 -18.92 -5.98
N SER A 374 0.16 -20.04 -6.14
CA SER A 374 0.38 -21.02 -5.04
C SER A 374 1.21 -20.47 -3.87
N VAL A 375 1.86 -19.31 -4.01
CA VAL A 375 2.55 -18.65 -2.89
C VAL A 375 1.57 -18.03 -1.90
N ILE A 376 0.34 -17.68 -2.34
CA ILE A 376 -0.67 -17.00 -1.53
C ILE A 376 -1.09 -17.90 -0.38
N ALA A 377 -0.94 -17.41 0.85
CA ALA A 377 -1.23 -18.13 2.08
C ALA A 377 -0.59 -19.54 2.14
N SER A 378 0.60 -19.69 1.54
CA SER A 378 1.32 -20.96 1.48
C SER A 378 1.82 -21.41 2.86
N GLU A 379 2.06 -22.71 3.02
CA GLU A 379 2.59 -23.25 4.29
C GLU A 379 3.97 -22.66 4.68
N PRO A 380 4.91 -22.40 3.76
CA PRO A 380 6.14 -21.68 4.11
C PRO A 380 5.88 -20.28 4.68
N HIS A 381 4.92 -19.51 4.12
CA HIS A 381 4.58 -18.19 4.61
C HIS A 381 3.89 -18.23 5.98
N LYS A 382 3.01 -19.21 6.22
CA LYS A 382 2.38 -19.42 7.54
C LYS A 382 3.40 -19.76 8.61
N LYS A 383 4.38 -20.63 8.29
CA LYS A 383 5.49 -20.93 9.20
C LYS A 383 6.38 -19.71 9.48
N LEU A 384 6.57 -18.86 8.48
CA LEU A 384 7.29 -17.60 8.66
C LEU A 384 6.50 -16.64 9.59
N ALA A 385 5.18 -16.61 9.47
CA ALA A 385 4.32 -15.83 10.35
C ALA A 385 4.36 -16.36 11.80
N GLU A 386 4.32 -17.68 12.00
CA GLU A 386 4.47 -18.32 13.30
C GLU A 386 5.83 -17.98 13.92
N LYS A 387 6.92 -18.12 13.16
CA LYS A 387 8.26 -17.76 13.62
C LYS A 387 8.35 -16.29 14.03
N MET A 388 7.82 -15.38 13.24
CA MET A 388 7.80 -13.95 13.55
C MET A 388 6.97 -13.66 14.81
N ALA A 389 5.87 -14.39 15.02
CA ALA A 389 5.06 -14.28 16.23
C ALA A 389 5.81 -14.74 17.47
N GLU A 390 6.57 -15.84 17.39
CA GLU A 390 7.39 -16.36 18.48
C GLU A 390 8.50 -15.38 18.86
N GLU A 391 9.22 -14.84 17.89
CA GLU A 391 10.36 -13.94 18.14
C GLU A 391 9.94 -12.55 18.67
N GLY A 392 8.70 -12.11 18.40
CA GLY A 392 8.16 -10.88 18.95
C GLY A 392 7.66 -10.96 20.39
N ILE A 393 7.66 -12.16 21.01
CA ILE A 393 7.23 -12.34 22.41
C ILE A 393 8.33 -11.89 23.36
N VAL A 394 8.00 -10.93 24.24
CA VAL A 394 8.93 -10.36 25.23
C VAL A 394 8.73 -10.99 26.60
N LEU A 395 9.77 -11.64 27.15
CA LEU A 395 9.75 -12.18 28.50
C LEU A 395 10.03 -11.06 29.51
N LEU A 396 9.00 -10.50 30.12
CA LEU A 396 9.13 -9.41 31.09
C LEU A 396 9.57 -9.91 32.48
N GLN A 397 9.22 -11.14 32.85
CA GLN A 397 9.52 -11.69 34.18
C GLN A 397 9.45 -13.24 34.17
N ASN A 398 10.36 -13.88 34.88
CA ASN A 398 10.35 -15.33 35.13
C ASN A 398 10.77 -15.64 36.58
N ARG A 399 9.88 -15.32 37.56
CA ARG A 399 10.15 -15.58 38.99
C ARG A 399 10.18 -17.08 39.26
N ASN A 400 11.17 -17.51 40.03
CA ASN A 400 11.35 -18.91 40.44
C ASN A 400 11.46 -19.89 39.28
N ASN A 401 11.88 -19.42 38.09
CA ASN A 401 11.97 -20.24 36.87
C ASN A 401 10.65 -20.95 36.54
N LEU A 402 9.52 -20.25 36.68
CA LEU A 402 8.19 -20.77 36.38
C LEU A 402 8.03 -21.18 34.91
N LEU A 403 8.68 -20.44 34.02
CA LEU A 403 8.71 -20.73 32.57
C LEU A 403 9.99 -21.48 32.19
N PRO A 404 9.93 -22.43 31.23
CA PRO A 404 8.73 -22.88 30.50
C PRO A 404 7.78 -23.70 31.38
N LEU A 405 6.48 -23.54 31.13
CA LEU A 405 5.45 -24.29 31.86
C LEU A 405 5.54 -25.79 31.56
N LYS A 406 5.43 -26.63 32.59
CA LYS A 406 5.29 -28.08 32.43
C LYS A 406 3.80 -28.39 32.19
N SER A 407 3.40 -28.86 31.01
CA SER A 407 1.99 -29.09 30.67
C SER A 407 1.30 -30.19 31.48
N ALA A 408 2.06 -31.20 31.96
CA ALA A 408 1.49 -32.32 32.68
C ALA A 408 0.93 -31.93 34.08
N GLY A 409 -0.34 -32.17 34.29
CA GLY A 409 -1.02 -31.91 35.56
C GLY A 409 -1.33 -30.45 35.88
N MET A 410 -1.08 -29.52 34.98
CA MET A 410 -1.37 -28.10 35.19
C MET A 410 -2.86 -27.79 35.05
N LYS A 411 -3.34 -26.93 35.97
CA LYS A 411 -4.65 -26.27 35.85
C LYS A 411 -4.43 -24.86 35.34
N ILE A 412 -4.88 -24.57 34.11
CA ILE A 412 -4.72 -23.26 33.49
C ILE A 412 -6.09 -22.59 33.34
N VAL A 413 -6.14 -21.32 33.69
CA VAL A 413 -7.27 -20.41 33.40
C VAL A 413 -6.73 -19.31 32.49
N VAL A 414 -7.33 -19.17 31.31
CA VAL A 414 -7.06 -18.11 30.36
C VAL A 414 -8.13 -17.03 30.51
N MET A 415 -7.74 -15.81 30.78
CA MET A 415 -8.67 -14.73 31.13
C MET A 415 -8.51 -13.54 30.17
N GLY A 416 -9.61 -12.84 29.96
CA GLY A 416 -9.67 -11.63 29.14
C GLY A 416 -10.41 -11.81 27.82
N PRO A 417 -11.00 -10.73 27.28
CA PRO A 417 -11.84 -10.79 26.08
C PRO A 417 -11.05 -11.24 24.85
N ASN A 418 -9.81 -10.78 24.71
CA ASN A 418 -8.96 -11.06 23.54
C ASN A 418 -8.42 -12.50 23.51
N ALA A 419 -8.50 -13.23 24.61
CA ALA A 419 -7.89 -14.57 24.70
C ALA A 419 -8.54 -15.60 23.75
N ASN A 420 -9.78 -15.38 23.33
CA ASN A 420 -10.49 -16.24 22.40
C ASN A 420 -11.15 -15.48 21.24
N ASP A 421 -10.62 -14.29 20.92
CA ASP A 421 -11.06 -13.50 19.78
C ASP A 421 -10.11 -13.73 18.58
N SER A 422 -10.63 -14.30 17.50
CA SER A 422 -9.85 -14.58 16.29
C SER A 422 -9.69 -13.34 15.39
N ILE A 423 -10.63 -12.40 15.44
CA ILE A 423 -10.66 -11.24 14.54
C ILE A 423 -9.77 -10.11 15.07
N MET A 424 -9.78 -9.88 16.37
CA MET A 424 -8.96 -8.86 16.99
C MET A 424 -7.47 -9.01 16.68
N GLN A 425 -6.98 -10.25 16.50
CA GLN A 425 -5.60 -10.56 16.15
C GLN A 425 -5.18 -10.06 14.77
N TRP A 426 -6.13 -9.78 13.86
CA TRP A 426 -5.79 -9.39 12.49
C TRP A 426 -5.23 -7.97 12.41
N GLY A 427 -5.60 -7.08 13.34
CA GLY A 427 -5.17 -5.68 13.32
C GLY A 427 -5.79 -4.87 12.17
N ASN A 428 -5.29 -3.64 11.97
CA ASN A 428 -5.72 -2.80 10.86
C ASN A 428 -4.98 -3.17 9.56
N TYR A 429 -5.59 -2.92 8.43
CA TYR A 429 -5.09 -3.21 7.09
C TYR A 429 -4.73 -4.69 6.86
N SER A 430 -5.40 -5.62 7.52
CA SER A 430 -5.24 -7.04 7.26
C SER A 430 -5.97 -7.50 5.99
N GLY A 431 -5.50 -8.59 5.37
CA GLY A 431 -6.32 -9.45 4.55
C GLY A 431 -7.06 -10.50 5.40
N TYR A 432 -7.57 -11.54 4.78
CA TYR A 432 -8.23 -12.65 5.48
C TYR A 432 -7.24 -13.82 5.62
N PRO A 433 -6.85 -14.22 6.85
CA PRO A 433 -6.05 -15.44 7.03
C PRO A 433 -6.90 -16.68 6.73
N THR A 434 -6.29 -17.71 6.16
CA THR A 434 -6.98 -18.98 5.92
C THR A 434 -7.30 -19.74 7.21
N SER A 435 -6.61 -19.42 8.31
CA SER A 435 -6.85 -19.92 9.64
C SER A 435 -6.27 -18.96 10.68
N THR A 436 -6.91 -18.86 11.84
CA THR A 436 -6.43 -18.08 12.98
C THR A 436 -6.46 -18.98 14.22
N THR A 437 -5.33 -19.05 14.93
CA THR A 437 -5.26 -19.74 16.23
C THR A 437 -5.36 -18.70 17.34
N THR A 438 -6.42 -18.76 18.16
CA THR A 438 -6.53 -17.88 19.34
C THR A 438 -5.55 -18.31 20.44
N ILE A 439 -5.24 -17.41 21.38
CA ILE A 439 -4.41 -17.73 22.56
C ILE A 439 -4.96 -18.95 23.30
N LEU A 440 -6.27 -18.98 23.54
CA LEU A 440 -6.93 -20.11 24.19
C LEU A 440 -6.79 -21.42 23.38
N GLN A 441 -6.97 -21.37 22.07
CA GLN A 441 -6.79 -22.54 21.20
C GLN A 441 -5.33 -23.03 21.20
N GLY A 442 -4.38 -22.13 21.17
CA GLY A 442 -2.95 -22.45 21.26
C GLY A 442 -2.62 -23.17 22.59
N ILE A 443 -3.07 -22.63 23.71
CA ILE A 443 -2.86 -23.23 25.05
C ILE A 443 -3.54 -24.62 25.13
N ARG A 444 -4.73 -24.78 24.59
CA ARG A 444 -5.48 -26.06 24.60
C ARG A 444 -4.83 -27.18 23.78
N LYS A 445 -3.90 -26.86 22.88
CA LYS A 445 -3.06 -27.89 22.24
C LYS A 445 -2.20 -28.65 23.26
N TYR A 446 -1.80 -28.02 24.34
CA TYR A 446 -0.93 -28.56 25.39
C TYR A 446 -1.69 -28.90 26.67
N VAL A 447 -2.69 -28.12 27.05
CA VAL A 447 -3.52 -28.28 28.25
C VAL A 447 -5.00 -28.25 27.84
N LYS A 448 -5.54 -29.43 27.47
CA LYS A 448 -6.88 -29.57 26.89
C LYS A 448 -8.00 -28.94 27.73
N ASP A 449 -7.90 -29.06 29.07
CA ASP A 449 -8.91 -28.61 30.01
C ASP A 449 -8.71 -27.16 30.47
N ALA A 450 -7.91 -26.36 29.77
CA ALA A 450 -7.71 -24.95 30.10
C ALA A 450 -9.07 -24.23 30.05
N LYS A 451 -9.43 -23.60 31.20
CA LYS A 451 -10.69 -22.84 31.35
C LYS A 451 -10.56 -21.46 30.72
N TYR A 452 -11.64 -20.95 30.18
CA TYR A 452 -11.72 -19.59 29.65
C TYR A 452 -12.71 -18.75 30.48
N ILE A 453 -12.29 -17.53 30.81
CA ILE A 453 -13.12 -16.54 31.51
C ILE A 453 -12.96 -15.21 30.76
N PRO A 454 -14.02 -14.65 30.14
CA PRO A 454 -13.95 -13.37 29.46
C PRO A 454 -13.52 -12.19 30.37
N ALA A 455 -13.85 -12.24 31.66
CA ALA A 455 -13.53 -11.28 32.71
C ALA A 455 -14.17 -9.90 32.52
N CYS A 456 -14.01 -9.29 31.36
CA CYS A 456 -14.60 -7.98 31.02
C CYS A 456 -14.97 -7.92 29.53
N THR A 457 -15.66 -6.87 29.12
CA THR A 457 -15.91 -6.53 27.73
C THR A 457 -14.92 -5.46 27.27
N LEU A 458 -14.65 -5.39 25.94
CA LEU A 458 -13.77 -4.37 25.35
C LEU A 458 -14.41 -2.97 25.33
N THR A 459 -15.75 -2.93 25.34
CA THR A 459 -16.52 -1.69 25.32
C THR A 459 -17.43 -1.63 26.53
N ARG A 460 -17.79 -0.43 26.97
CA ARG A 460 -18.91 -0.27 27.89
C ARG A 460 -20.14 -0.87 27.23
N ASN A 461 -20.95 -1.61 28.01
CA ASN A 461 -22.27 -2.08 27.59
C ASN A 461 -23.26 -0.91 27.42
N GLU A 462 -22.91 0.06 26.62
CA GLU A 462 -23.92 0.88 26.01
C GLU A 462 -24.55 0.00 24.93
N VAL A 463 -25.70 -0.57 25.27
CA VAL A 463 -26.56 -1.22 24.31
C VAL A 463 -26.93 -0.15 23.29
N SER A 464 -26.18 -0.08 22.20
CA SER A 464 -26.73 0.56 21.00
C SER A 464 -27.80 -0.41 20.51
N GLU A 465 -29.05 -0.13 20.89
CA GLU A 465 -30.17 -0.86 20.31
C GLU A 465 -30.04 -0.77 18.80
N SER A 466 -29.91 -1.92 18.16
CA SER A 466 -29.92 -1.99 16.71
C SER A 466 -31.22 -1.36 16.23
N ARG A 467 -31.17 -0.26 15.51
CA ARG A 467 -32.34 0.39 14.93
C ARG A 467 -33.07 -0.49 13.91
N PHE A 468 -32.54 -1.65 13.57
CA PHE A 468 -33.25 -2.67 12.80
C PHE A 468 -34.59 -3.05 13.42
N ASN A 469 -34.73 -3.01 14.73
CA ASN A 469 -35.99 -3.26 15.42
C ASN A 469 -37.08 -2.17 15.16
N LEU A 470 -36.67 -1.03 14.60
CA LEU A 470 -37.61 0.05 14.21
C LEU A 470 -38.09 -0.09 12.76
N LEU A 471 -37.47 -0.97 11.98
CA LEU A 471 -37.85 -1.21 10.59
C LEU A 471 -38.99 -2.22 10.56
N THR A 472 -39.90 -1.99 9.62
CA THR A 472 -41.02 -2.90 9.35
C THR A 472 -41.01 -3.24 7.87
N SER A 473 -40.99 -4.51 7.53
CA SER A 473 -41.09 -5.00 6.17
C SER A 473 -42.48 -4.72 5.58
N ALA A 474 -42.64 -4.80 4.26
CA ALA A 474 -43.90 -4.54 3.58
C ALA A 474 -45.06 -5.47 4.01
N ASP A 475 -44.74 -6.63 4.56
CA ASP A 475 -45.68 -7.59 5.12
C ASP A 475 -46.02 -7.36 6.59
N GLY A 476 -45.53 -6.26 7.20
CA GLY A 476 -45.74 -5.91 8.61
C GLY A 476 -44.82 -6.63 9.59
N SER A 477 -43.92 -7.51 9.17
CA SER A 477 -42.92 -8.13 10.03
C SER A 477 -41.83 -7.14 10.44
N LYS A 478 -41.28 -7.28 11.65
CA LYS A 478 -40.17 -6.44 12.12
C LYS A 478 -38.87 -6.82 11.42
N GLY A 479 -38.12 -5.81 11.00
CA GLY A 479 -36.83 -5.99 10.35
C GLY A 479 -36.89 -5.70 8.85
N MET A 480 -35.93 -6.25 8.11
CA MET A 480 -35.82 -6.12 6.66
C MET A 480 -35.87 -7.52 6.00
N LYS A 481 -36.57 -7.60 4.88
CA LYS A 481 -36.52 -8.79 4.05
C LYS A 481 -35.23 -8.77 3.22
N ALA A 482 -34.40 -9.81 3.34
CA ALA A 482 -33.21 -9.99 2.54
C ALA A 482 -33.43 -11.10 1.50
N THR A 483 -33.05 -10.87 0.27
CA THR A 483 -33.15 -11.84 -0.81
C THR A 483 -31.77 -12.09 -1.38
N TYR A 484 -31.41 -13.35 -1.59
CA TYR A 484 -30.06 -13.79 -1.99
C TYR A 484 -30.09 -14.50 -3.34
N TRP A 485 -29.10 -14.25 -4.19
CA TRP A 485 -28.89 -14.88 -5.48
C TRP A 485 -27.48 -15.48 -5.58
N ASN A 486 -27.31 -16.52 -6.39
CA ASN A 486 -26.01 -17.12 -6.68
C ASN A 486 -25.18 -16.35 -7.72
N ASN A 487 -25.61 -15.15 -8.12
CA ASN A 487 -24.93 -14.31 -9.09
C ASN A 487 -24.92 -12.84 -8.64
N ALA A 488 -23.95 -12.10 -9.12
CA ALA A 488 -23.78 -10.69 -8.76
C ALA A 488 -24.83 -9.76 -9.40
N GLU A 489 -25.48 -10.19 -10.46
CA GLU A 489 -26.49 -9.44 -11.21
C GLU A 489 -27.88 -9.56 -10.57
N MET A 490 -28.05 -10.34 -9.50
CA MET A 490 -29.34 -10.59 -8.83
C MET A 490 -30.44 -11.06 -9.79
N LYS A 491 -30.07 -11.90 -10.78
CA LYS A 491 -30.98 -12.43 -11.81
C LYS A 491 -31.38 -13.88 -11.52
N GLY A 492 -32.58 -14.23 -12.03
CA GLY A 492 -33.17 -15.55 -11.86
C GLY A 492 -33.87 -15.72 -10.51
N GLU A 493 -34.21 -16.98 -10.17
CA GLU A 493 -34.86 -17.29 -8.89
C GLU A 493 -33.87 -17.08 -7.71
N PRO A 494 -34.32 -16.42 -6.63
CA PRO A 494 -33.51 -16.29 -5.43
C PRO A 494 -33.24 -17.65 -4.79
N VAL A 495 -32.05 -17.82 -4.22
CA VAL A 495 -31.69 -19.05 -3.50
C VAL A 495 -32.15 -19.03 -2.04
N ALA A 496 -32.44 -17.86 -1.49
CA ALA A 496 -33.01 -17.63 -0.17
C ALA A 496 -33.69 -16.26 -0.07
N THR A 497 -34.66 -16.18 0.84
CA THR A 497 -35.34 -14.90 1.16
C THR A 497 -35.56 -14.81 2.66
#